data_01a49d896f8a1eccc1ae8a20e9944d83
#
_entry.id   01a49d896f8a1eccc1ae8a20e9944d83
#
_cell.length_a   1.000
_cell.length_b   1.000
_cell.length_c   1.000
_cell.angle_alpha   90.00
_cell.angle_beta   90.00
_cell.angle_gamma   90.00
#
_symmetry.space_group_name_H-M   'P 1'
#
loop_
_entity.id
_entity.type
_entity.pdbx_description
1 polymer ?
#
loop_
_entity_poly.entity_id
_entity_poly.type
_entity_poly.pdbx_seq_one_letter_code
_entity_poly.pdbx_strand_id
1 'polypeptide(L)' 'MDSVTDCSKKIEKLGGKICMSKTAVPNMGYFIVCNDTENNQFALWEADEEAK' A
#
# COMPACT_ATOMS: atom_id res chain seq x y z
N MET A 1 5.02 -14.16 -2.73
CA MET A 1 5.40 -12.75 -2.88
C MET A 1 4.32 -11.85 -2.28
N ASP A 2 4.69 -11.07 -1.30
CA ASP A 2 3.71 -10.18 -0.65
C ASP A 2 3.42 -8.98 -1.56
N SER A 3 2.16 -8.72 -1.80
CA SER A 3 1.75 -7.57 -2.59
C SER A 3 1.26 -6.44 -1.68
N VAL A 4 1.31 -5.21 -2.18
CA VAL A 4 0.77 -4.08 -1.43
C VAL A 4 -0.72 -4.26 -1.17
N THR A 5 -1.42 -4.95 -2.07
CA THR A 5 -2.84 -5.26 -1.88
C THR A 5 -3.06 -6.12 -0.64
N ASP A 6 -2.26 -7.16 -0.47
CA ASP A 6 -2.38 -8.04 0.70
C ASP A 6 -2.00 -7.31 1.98
N CYS A 7 -0.96 -6.47 1.92
CA CYS A 7 -0.54 -5.68 3.06
C CYS A 7 -1.63 -4.68 3.47
N SER A 8 -2.27 -4.03 2.50
CA SER A 8 -3.33 -3.08 2.80
C SER A 8 -4.54 -3.75 3.45
N LYS A 9 -4.87 -4.97 3.01
CA LYS A 9 -5.96 -5.72 3.63
C LYS A 9 -5.66 -6.07 5.08
N LYS A 10 -4.41 -6.43 5.38
CA LYS A 10 -4.00 -6.70 6.74
C LYS A 10 -4.12 -5.47 7.62
N ILE A 11 -3.72 -4.32 7.10
CA ILE A 11 -3.79 -3.06 7.82
C ILE A 11 -5.24 -2.71 8.16
N GLU A 12 -6.14 -2.84 7.19
CA GLU A 12 -7.55 -2.58 7.43
C GLU A 12 -8.13 -3.54 8.47
N LYS A 13 -7.72 -4.81 8.41
CA LYS A 13 -8.17 -5.82 9.34
C LYS A 13 -7.71 -5.53 10.77
N LEU A 14 -6.56 -4.89 10.92
CA LEU A 14 -6.00 -4.52 12.22
C LEU A 14 -6.53 -3.18 12.73
N GLY A 15 -7.42 -2.54 11.98
CA GLY A 15 -8.02 -1.28 12.39
C GLY A 15 -7.42 -0.04 11.77
N GLY A 16 -6.45 -0.21 10.89
CA GLY A 16 -5.87 0.92 10.16
C GLY A 16 -6.76 1.39 9.02
N LYS A 17 -6.35 2.46 8.37
CA LYS A 17 -7.09 3.05 7.25
C LYS A 17 -6.19 3.24 6.04
N ILE A 18 -6.79 3.16 4.86
CA ILE A 18 -6.10 3.44 3.60
C ILE A 18 -6.36 4.89 3.23
N CYS A 19 -5.30 5.69 3.20
CA CYS A 19 -5.41 7.11 2.82
C CYS A 19 -5.40 7.27 1.32
N MET A 20 -4.55 6.51 0.63
CA MET A 20 -4.47 6.52 -0.82
C MET A 20 -4.41 5.08 -1.30
N SER A 21 -5.32 4.72 -2.20
CA SER A 21 -5.39 3.37 -2.73
C SER A 21 -4.18 3.07 -3.64
N LYS A 22 -4.06 1.81 -4.04
CA LYS A 22 -2.96 1.35 -4.87
C LYS A 22 -2.82 2.22 -6.12
N THR A 23 -1.66 2.84 -6.26
CA THR A 23 -1.36 3.71 -7.39
C THR A 23 -0.14 3.17 -8.13
N ALA A 24 -0.26 3.03 -9.45
CA ALA A 24 0.82 2.54 -10.27
C ALA A 24 1.80 3.66 -10.61
N VAL A 25 3.09 3.36 -10.47
CA VAL A 25 4.15 4.23 -10.98
C VAL A 25 4.73 3.49 -12.20
N PRO A 26 4.48 3.97 -13.42
CA PRO A 26 4.86 3.23 -14.63
C PRO A 26 6.32 2.83 -14.62
N ASN A 27 6.55 1.56 -14.93
CA ASN A 27 7.89 0.95 -15.04
C ASN A 27 8.66 0.90 -13.71
N MET A 28 8.02 1.23 -12.60
CA MET A 28 8.70 1.21 -11.30
C MET A 28 7.98 0.31 -10.30
N GLY A 29 6.68 0.50 -10.11
CA GLY A 29 5.95 -0.32 -9.17
C GLY A 29 4.64 0.30 -8.75
N TYR A 30 4.19 -0.07 -7.56
CA TYR A 30 2.93 0.41 -6.98
C TYR A 30 3.18 0.90 -5.57
N PHE A 31 2.34 1.81 -5.12
CA PHE A 31 2.40 2.25 -3.72
C PHE A 31 1.01 2.47 -3.15
N ILE A 32 0.92 2.36 -1.83
CA ILE A 32 -0.31 2.61 -1.09
C ILE A 32 0.07 3.43 0.14
N VAL A 33 -0.68 4.47 0.43
CA VAL A 33 -0.47 5.27 1.64
C VAL A 33 -1.55 4.88 2.65
N CYS A 34 -1.12 4.54 3.85
CA CYS A 34 -1.99 4.04 4.91
C CYS A 34 -1.73 4.77 6.21
N ASN A 35 -2.72 4.69 7.11
CA ASN A 35 -2.56 5.10 8.50
C ASN A 35 -2.74 3.89 9.39
N ASP A 36 -1.97 3.81 10.47
CA ASP A 36 -2.15 2.75 11.46
C ASP A 36 -3.21 3.15 12.49
N THR A 37 -3.39 2.33 13.52
CA THR A 37 -4.39 2.57 14.54
C THR A 37 -4.06 3.77 15.43
N GLU A 38 -2.81 4.22 15.43
CA GLU A 38 -2.36 5.38 16.19
C GLU A 38 -2.27 6.64 15.33
N ASN A 39 -2.83 6.58 14.13
CA ASN A 39 -2.86 7.69 13.20
C ASN A 39 -1.48 8.08 12.67
N ASN A 40 -0.56 7.12 12.62
CA ASN A 40 0.73 7.32 11.98
C ASN A 40 0.61 6.98 10.49
N GLN A 41 1.02 7.90 9.64
CA GLN A 41 0.95 7.72 8.21
C GLN A 41 2.22 7.05 7.68
N PHE A 42 2.05 6.05 6.82
CA PHE A 42 3.18 5.38 6.18
C PHE A 42 2.78 4.89 4.80
N ALA A 43 3.78 4.61 3.98
CA ALA A 43 3.55 4.15 2.61
C ALA A 43 4.10 2.73 2.45
N LEU A 44 3.40 1.93 1.65
CA LEU A 44 3.85 0.60 1.24
C LEU A 44 4.28 0.68 -0.21
N TRP A 45 5.33 -0.03 -0.56
CA TRP A 45 5.86 -0.02 -1.92
C TRP A 45 6.04 -1.45 -2.42
N GLU A 46 5.63 -1.67 -3.68
CA GLU A 46 5.85 -2.95 -4.36
C GLU A 46 6.57 -2.67 -5.67
N ALA A 47 7.80 -3.14 -5.78
CA ALA A 47 8.57 -2.96 -7.01
C ALA A 47 8.03 -3.88 -8.10
N ASP A 48 7.72 -3.32 -9.28
CA ASP A 48 7.22 -4.08 -10.41
C ASP A 48 7.54 -3.30 -11.69
N GLU A 49 8.46 -3.82 -12.48
CA GLU A 49 8.88 -3.16 -13.71
C GLU A 49 7.78 -3.12 -14.77
N GLU A 50 6.77 -3.97 -14.62
CA GLU A 50 5.64 -4.02 -15.54
C GLU A 50 4.44 -3.21 -15.07
N ALA A 51 4.60 -2.43 -14.03
CA ALA A 51 3.53 -1.57 -13.54
C ALA A 51 3.08 -0.58 -14.61
N LYS A 52 1.78 -0.39 -14.72
CA LYS A 52 1.18 0.50 -15.72
C LYS A 52 0.23 1.49 -15.09
#